data_2b7d34274d9b054672df16bccec9dafc
#
_entry.id   2b7d34274d9b054672df16bccec9dafc
#
_cell.length_a   1.000
_cell.length_b   1.000
_cell.length_c   1.000
_cell.angle_alpha   90.00
_cell.angle_beta   90.00
_cell.angle_gamma   90.00
#
_symmetry.space_group_name_H-M   'P 1'
#
loop_
_entity.id
_entity.type
_entity.pdbx_description
1 polymer ?
#
loop_
_entity_poly.entity_id
_entity_poly.type
_entity_poly.pdbx_seq_one_letter_code
_entity_poly.pdbx_strand_id
1 'polypeptide(L)'
;MESTRPIRALIRGLDALTVLNLRNGATVSEVAHEIHLPRTTVYRILETLCNAGFVFRDAADDRYRLTIRVRSLSDGFDDEAWVSQIAKPLIEDLGREIVWPVSIATILGTSLIVRETNSTPLAVERHSAGYRTPLLASAGGRVYLSFCPAPEREALIEILARSGKEEDSLARAPRTDLMRLLAEIKAQGYAVTSRTRRLVEEISVSVPVLLDDRILACLTARFAASAMPQRTGIERFLPKLKQCAVRISESFLEQQAEAHDKGAPERAA
;
A
#
# COMPACT_ATOMS: atom_id res chain seq x y z
N MET A 1 -18.93 21.18 -23.29
CA MET A 1 -19.08 20.50 -21.98
C MET A 1 -18.84 21.56 -20.91
N GLU A 2 -19.88 21.97 -20.18
CA GLU A 2 -19.69 22.85 -19.04
C GLU A 2 -18.94 22.10 -17.93
N SER A 3 -17.74 22.55 -17.63
CA SER A 3 -16.97 22.09 -16.48
C SER A 3 -17.78 22.36 -15.22
N THR A 4 -18.35 21.32 -14.62
CA THR A 4 -18.99 21.40 -13.29
C THR A 4 -17.91 21.81 -12.30
N ARG A 5 -18.01 23.04 -11.75
CA ARG A 5 -17.08 23.53 -10.74
C ARG A 5 -17.10 22.59 -9.53
N PRO A 6 -15.95 22.09 -9.10
CA PRO A 6 -15.88 21.21 -7.93
C PRO A 6 -16.46 21.88 -6.68
N ILE A 7 -17.14 21.09 -5.84
CA ILE A 7 -17.66 21.58 -4.55
C ILE A 7 -16.49 21.70 -3.56
N ARG A 8 -15.91 22.90 -3.49
CA ARG A 8 -14.72 23.17 -2.65
C ARG A 8 -14.89 22.76 -1.19
N ALA A 9 -16.10 22.89 -0.63
CA ALA A 9 -16.35 22.50 0.76
C ALA A 9 -16.20 20.98 0.96
N LEU A 10 -16.62 20.18 -0.01
CA LEU A 10 -16.47 18.72 0.03
C LEU A 10 -14.99 18.32 -0.04
N ILE A 11 -14.24 18.88 -0.98
CA ILE A 11 -12.79 18.62 -1.09
C ILE A 11 -12.09 18.91 0.23
N ARG A 12 -12.32 20.10 0.80
CA ARG A 12 -11.75 20.51 2.08
C ARG A 12 -12.12 19.59 3.25
N GLY A 13 -13.32 19.02 3.22
CA GLY A 13 -13.77 18.01 4.20
C GLY A 13 -12.97 16.71 4.08
N LEU A 14 -12.74 16.25 2.86
CA LEU A 14 -11.92 15.06 2.58
C LEU A 14 -10.45 15.29 2.96
N ASP A 15 -9.90 16.47 2.67
CA ASP A 15 -8.53 16.85 3.09
C ASP A 15 -8.40 16.82 4.61
N ALA A 16 -9.39 17.34 5.35
CA ALA A 16 -9.38 17.30 6.82
C ALA A 16 -9.43 15.87 7.36
N LEU A 17 -10.26 14.98 6.78
CA LEU A 17 -10.28 13.56 7.13
C LEU A 17 -8.93 12.90 6.87
N THR A 18 -8.27 13.22 5.76
CA THR A 18 -6.94 12.70 5.42
C THR A 18 -5.90 13.11 6.46
N VAL A 19 -5.88 14.37 6.90
CA VAL A 19 -4.96 14.84 7.94
C VAL A 19 -5.21 14.11 9.27
N LEU A 20 -6.46 13.95 9.68
CA LEU A 20 -6.81 13.22 10.91
C LEU A 20 -6.40 11.75 10.84
N ASN A 21 -6.53 11.13 9.68
CA ASN A 21 -6.13 9.74 9.46
C ASN A 21 -4.62 9.55 9.58
N LEU A 22 -3.82 10.50 9.08
CA LEU A 22 -2.35 10.43 9.14
C LEU A 22 -1.80 10.68 10.54
N ARG A 23 -2.47 11.50 11.37
CA ARG A 23 -1.94 11.97 12.67
C ARG A 23 -2.55 11.28 13.89
N ASN A 24 -3.52 10.38 13.70
CA ASN A 24 -4.28 9.77 14.80
C ASN A 24 -4.83 10.81 15.79
N GLY A 25 -5.35 11.91 15.26
CA GLY A 25 -5.90 13.04 15.99
C GLY A 25 -5.07 14.33 15.83
N ALA A 26 -5.77 15.45 15.64
CA ALA A 26 -5.19 16.77 15.48
C ALA A 26 -6.08 17.86 16.05
N THR A 27 -5.48 18.98 16.47
CA THR A 27 -6.18 20.21 16.83
C THR A 27 -6.63 20.96 15.57
N VAL A 28 -7.59 21.89 15.73
CA VAL A 28 -8.00 22.79 14.64
C VAL A 28 -6.82 23.50 13.98
N SER A 29 -5.83 23.91 14.79
CA SER A 29 -4.64 24.65 14.31
C SER A 29 -3.73 23.79 13.47
N GLU A 30 -3.50 22.54 13.87
CA GLU A 30 -2.68 21.58 13.14
C GLU A 30 -3.32 21.22 11.80
N VAL A 31 -4.63 20.95 11.77
CA VAL A 31 -5.36 20.73 10.52
C VAL A 31 -5.33 21.96 9.62
N ALA A 32 -5.56 23.17 10.18
CA ALA A 32 -5.54 24.41 9.44
C ALA A 32 -4.19 24.69 8.77
N HIS A 33 -3.11 24.36 9.45
CA HIS A 33 -1.75 24.47 8.91
C HIS A 33 -1.54 23.52 7.72
N GLU A 34 -1.92 22.24 7.88
CA GLU A 34 -1.71 21.21 6.85
C GLU A 34 -2.49 21.47 5.56
N ILE A 35 -3.77 21.87 5.68
CA ILE A 35 -4.62 22.11 4.50
C ILE A 35 -4.64 23.57 4.04
N HIS A 36 -3.77 24.41 4.60
CA HIS A 36 -3.62 25.83 4.26
C HIS A 36 -4.93 26.62 4.25
N LEU A 37 -5.77 26.43 5.30
CA LEU A 37 -7.04 27.13 5.46
C LEU A 37 -7.11 27.92 6.77
N PRO A 38 -7.94 29.00 6.82
CA PRO A 38 -8.21 29.72 8.07
C PRO A 38 -8.79 28.79 9.14
N ARG A 39 -8.36 28.95 10.40
CA ARG A 39 -8.83 28.14 11.56
C ARG A 39 -10.36 28.13 11.69
N THR A 40 -11.03 29.25 11.42
CA THR A 40 -12.49 29.35 11.47
C THR A 40 -13.17 28.47 10.43
N THR A 41 -12.58 28.34 9.24
CA THR A 41 -13.08 27.45 8.19
C THR A 41 -12.89 25.99 8.59
N VAL A 42 -11.70 25.64 9.08
CA VAL A 42 -11.39 24.28 9.52
C VAL A 42 -12.24 23.85 10.70
N TYR A 43 -12.46 24.74 11.67
CA TYR A 43 -13.38 24.48 12.78
C TYR A 43 -14.78 24.08 12.27
N ARG A 44 -15.35 24.84 11.34
CA ARG A 44 -16.66 24.52 10.73
C ARG A 44 -16.68 23.20 9.98
N ILE A 45 -15.59 22.86 9.29
CA ILE A 45 -15.43 21.57 8.61
C ILE A 45 -15.43 20.44 9.63
N LEU A 46 -14.61 20.53 10.68
CA LEU A 46 -14.51 19.51 11.72
C LEU A 46 -15.83 19.33 12.48
N GLU A 47 -16.53 20.42 12.84
CA GLU A 47 -17.86 20.35 13.45
C GLU A 47 -18.86 19.66 12.52
N THR A 48 -18.81 19.95 11.22
CA THR A 48 -19.68 19.28 10.23
C THR A 48 -19.39 17.77 10.17
N LEU A 49 -18.11 17.39 10.20
CA LEU A 49 -17.70 15.99 10.22
C LEU A 49 -18.06 15.29 11.54
N CYS A 50 -18.04 16.02 12.67
CA CYS A 50 -18.55 15.53 13.95
C CYS A 50 -20.06 15.26 13.88
N ASN A 51 -20.84 16.22 13.37
CA ASN A 51 -22.27 16.06 13.20
C ASN A 51 -22.63 14.91 12.23
N ALA A 52 -21.80 14.70 11.21
CA ALA A 52 -21.92 13.57 10.30
C ALA A 52 -21.46 12.23 10.91
N GLY A 53 -20.85 12.25 12.11
CA GLY A 53 -20.41 11.07 12.85
C GLY A 53 -19.10 10.44 12.36
N PHE A 54 -18.34 11.10 11.48
CA PHE A 54 -17.04 10.62 11.02
C PHE A 54 -15.87 11.00 11.94
N VAL A 55 -16.06 12.06 12.73
CA VAL A 55 -15.06 12.63 13.62
C VAL A 55 -15.68 12.83 15.01
N PHE A 56 -14.88 12.79 16.06
CA PHE A 56 -15.26 13.24 17.40
C PHE A 56 -14.16 14.11 17.98
N ARG A 57 -14.54 15.03 18.86
CA ARG A 57 -13.61 15.85 19.62
C ARG A 57 -13.38 15.19 20.97
N ASP A 58 -12.12 14.86 21.26
CA ASP A 58 -11.73 14.27 22.54
C ASP A 58 -11.66 15.37 23.60
N ALA A 59 -12.48 15.24 24.65
CA ALA A 59 -12.52 16.22 25.74
C ALA A 59 -11.25 16.24 26.61
N ALA A 60 -10.42 15.21 26.55
CA ALA A 60 -9.24 15.10 27.38
C ALA A 60 -8.06 15.97 26.85
N ASP A 61 -7.92 16.09 25.52
CA ASP A 61 -6.79 16.79 24.92
C ASP A 61 -7.17 17.78 23.80
N ASP A 62 -8.47 18.01 23.63
CA ASP A 62 -9.06 18.93 22.65
C ASP A 62 -8.70 18.60 21.18
N ARG A 63 -8.40 17.32 20.90
CA ARG A 63 -8.07 16.83 19.56
C ARG A 63 -9.28 16.21 18.87
N TYR A 64 -9.38 16.41 17.57
CA TYR A 64 -10.36 15.76 16.72
C TYR A 64 -9.78 14.43 16.24
N ARG A 65 -10.56 13.35 16.38
CA ARG A 65 -10.19 11.98 15.99
C ARG A 65 -11.25 11.34 15.13
N LEU A 66 -10.82 10.41 14.27
CA LEU A 66 -11.74 9.64 13.44
C LEU A 66 -12.57 8.66 14.27
N THR A 67 -13.82 8.49 13.91
CA THR A 67 -14.67 7.41 14.42
C THR A 67 -14.50 6.15 13.59
N ILE A 68 -15.04 5.02 14.08
CA ILE A 68 -15.09 3.76 13.34
C ILE A 68 -15.86 3.89 12.00
N ARG A 69 -16.75 4.87 11.88
CA ARG A 69 -17.54 5.10 10.67
C ARG A 69 -16.70 5.42 9.44
N VAL A 70 -15.48 5.96 9.61
CA VAL A 70 -14.57 6.21 8.47
C VAL A 70 -14.19 4.90 7.77
N ARG A 71 -14.13 3.77 8.48
CA ARG A 71 -13.84 2.47 7.85
C ARG A 71 -14.88 2.07 6.81
N SER A 72 -16.16 2.39 7.04
CA SER A 72 -17.22 2.06 6.08
C SER A 72 -17.09 2.77 4.74
N LEU A 73 -16.28 3.84 4.64
CA LEU A 73 -15.99 4.49 3.35
C LEU A 73 -15.12 3.63 2.43
N SER A 74 -14.41 2.64 2.98
CA SER A 74 -13.57 1.72 2.21
C SER A 74 -14.22 0.34 1.98
N ASP A 75 -15.37 0.07 2.57
CA ASP A 75 -16.03 -1.25 2.48
C ASP A 75 -16.46 -1.60 1.04
N GLY A 76 -16.68 -0.59 0.21
CA GLY A 76 -16.98 -0.76 -1.22
C GLY A 76 -15.74 -0.78 -2.13
N PHE A 77 -14.54 -0.63 -1.58
CA PHE A 77 -13.31 -0.74 -2.36
C PHE A 77 -12.91 -2.20 -2.48
N ASP A 78 -13.01 -2.72 -3.68
CA ASP A 78 -12.71 -4.12 -3.97
C ASP A 78 -11.29 -4.26 -4.55
N ASP A 79 -10.35 -4.66 -3.68
CA ASP A 79 -8.98 -4.99 -4.10
C ASP A 79 -8.95 -6.10 -5.17
N GLU A 80 -9.92 -7.03 -5.16
CA GLU A 80 -9.94 -8.15 -6.10
C GLU A 80 -10.32 -7.69 -7.50
N ALA A 81 -11.21 -6.70 -7.61
CA ALA A 81 -11.66 -6.20 -8.90
C ALA A 81 -10.52 -5.56 -9.71
N TRP A 82 -9.77 -4.62 -9.13
CA TRP A 82 -8.66 -3.99 -9.85
C TRP A 82 -7.49 -4.96 -10.07
N VAL A 83 -7.23 -5.88 -9.15
CA VAL A 83 -6.19 -6.88 -9.31
C VAL A 83 -6.52 -7.80 -10.48
N SER A 84 -7.76 -8.30 -10.58
CA SER A 84 -8.14 -9.20 -11.67
C SER A 84 -8.21 -8.51 -13.03
N GLN A 85 -8.66 -7.26 -13.09
CA GLN A 85 -8.84 -6.52 -14.33
C GLN A 85 -7.55 -5.87 -14.84
N ILE A 86 -6.71 -5.35 -13.96
CA ILE A 86 -5.51 -4.58 -14.29
C ILE A 86 -4.23 -5.36 -14.05
N ALA A 87 -4.02 -5.83 -12.81
CA ALA A 87 -2.74 -6.41 -12.44
C ALA A 87 -2.51 -7.79 -13.05
N LYS A 88 -3.53 -8.64 -13.11
CA LYS A 88 -3.41 -10.02 -13.58
C LYS A 88 -2.86 -10.14 -15.01
N PRO A 89 -3.38 -9.47 -16.05
CA PRO A 89 -2.82 -9.57 -17.39
C PRO A 89 -1.37 -9.11 -17.45
N LEU A 90 -1.00 -8.04 -16.72
CA LEU A 90 0.36 -7.51 -16.68
C LEU A 90 1.33 -8.47 -15.98
N ILE A 91 0.88 -9.15 -14.92
CA ILE A 91 1.66 -10.16 -14.19
C ILE A 91 1.85 -11.42 -15.04
N GLU A 92 0.83 -11.85 -15.78
CA GLU A 92 0.93 -12.98 -16.70
C GLU A 92 1.92 -12.70 -17.84
N ASP A 93 1.88 -11.50 -18.43
CA ASP A 93 2.83 -11.06 -19.45
C ASP A 93 4.26 -11.05 -18.91
N LEU A 94 4.48 -10.41 -17.77
CA LEU A 94 5.78 -10.38 -17.12
C LEU A 94 6.26 -11.79 -16.77
N GLY A 95 5.38 -12.64 -16.24
CA GLY A 95 5.70 -14.03 -15.91
C GLY A 95 6.14 -14.86 -17.11
N ARG A 96 5.51 -14.64 -18.30
CA ARG A 96 5.97 -15.27 -19.55
C ARG A 96 7.36 -14.79 -19.96
N GLU A 97 7.64 -13.51 -19.78
CA GLU A 97 8.92 -12.91 -20.12
C GLU A 97 10.07 -13.38 -19.23
N ILE A 98 9.86 -13.42 -17.92
CA ILE A 98 10.93 -13.81 -16.96
C ILE A 98 10.94 -15.30 -16.62
N VAL A 99 9.89 -16.05 -16.99
CA VAL A 99 9.66 -17.49 -16.74
C VAL A 99 9.57 -17.90 -15.27
N TRP A 100 9.71 -16.98 -14.35
CA TRP A 100 9.64 -17.19 -12.91
C TRP A 100 8.33 -16.71 -12.30
N PRO A 101 7.94 -17.20 -11.09
CA PRO A 101 6.76 -16.72 -10.40
C PRO A 101 6.81 -15.21 -10.14
N VAL A 102 5.75 -14.53 -10.55
CA VAL A 102 5.47 -13.13 -10.18
C VAL A 102 4.17 -13.10 -9.41
N SER A 103 4.12 -12.37 -8.34
CA SER A 103 2.90 -12.20 -7.54
C SER A 103 2.71 -10.75 -7.14
N ILE A 104 1.45 -10.33 -7.00
CA ILE A 104 1.06 -9.06 -6.39
C ILE A 104 0.39 -9.34 -5.05
N ALA A 105 0.73 -8.54 -4.05
CA ALA A 105 0.21 -8.68 -2.71
C ALA A 105 -0.15 -7.31 -2.11
N THR A 106 -1.25 -7.25 -1.36
CA THR A 106 -1.70 -6.06 -0.62
C THR A 106 -1.64 -6.30 0.87
N ILE A 107 -1.70 -5.22 1.66
CA ILE A 107 -1.72 -5.32 3.11
C ILE A 107 -3.04 -5.90 3.62
N LEU A 108 -2.97 -6.78 4.61
CA LEU A 108 -4.11 -7.28 5.35
C LEU A 108 -3.73 -7.49 6.82
N GLY A 109 -4.08 -6.53 7.66
CA GLY A 109 -3.68 -6.50 9.06
C GLY A 109 -2.17 -6.42 9.23
N THR A 110 -1.52 -7.44 9.80
CA THR A 110 -0.07 -7.49 10.06
C THR A 110 0.71 -8.36 9.06
N SER A 111 0.14 -8.63 7.89
CA SER A 111 0.77 -9.44 6.84
C SER A 111 0.38 -8.90 5.46
N LEU A 112 1.15 -9.26 4.43
CA LEU A 112 0.66 -9.14 3.07
C LEU A 112 -0.16 -10.39 2.71
N ILE A 113 -1.19 -10.20 1.89
CA ILE A 113 -1.93 -11.28 1.26
C ILE A 113 -1.68 -11.25 -0.25
N VAL A 114 -1.29 -12.40 -0.80
CA VAL A 114 -1.13 -12.56 -2.24
C VAL A 114 -2.52 -12.49 -2.87
N ARG A 115 -2.72 -11.53 -3.77
CA ARG A 115 -3.98 -11.36 -4.50
C ARG A 115 -3.98 -12.12 -5.81
N GLU A 116 -2.85 -12.11 -6.52
CA GLU A 116 -2.69 -12.81 -7.78
C GLU A 116 -1.25 -13.30 -7.96
N THR A 117 -1.08 -14.37 -8.71
CA THR A 117 0.22 -14.91 -9.11
C THR A 117 0.11 -15.59 -10.47
N ASN A 118 1.12 -15.42 -11.32
CA ASN A 118 1.17 -16.18 -12.56
C ASN A 118 1.45 -17.67 -12.30
N SER A 119 0.96 -18.51 -13.18
CA SER A 119 1.26 -19.95 -13.16
C SER A 119 2.56 -20.22 -13.90
N THR A 120 3.51 -20.88 -13.25
CA THR A 120 4.79 -21.31 -13.87
C THR A 120 5.25 -22.62 -13.27
N PRO A 121 5.82 -23.53 -14.09
CA PRO A 121 6.39 -24.79 -13.61
C PRO A 121 7.67 -24.61 -12.75
N LEU A 122 8.32 -23.43 -12.83
CA LEU A 122 9.55 -23.14 -12.11
C LEU A 122 9.35 -22.65 -10.68
N ALA A 123 8.09 -22.60 -10.20
CA ALA A 123 7.80 -22.20 -8.84
C ALA A 123 8.43 -23.19 -7.84
N VAL A 124 9.35 -22.72 -7.00
CA VAL A 124 9.90 -23.49 -5.86
C VAL A 124 8.80 -23.82 -4.87
N GLU A 125 7.95 -22.84 -4.61
CA GLU A 125 6.74 -22.97 -3.80
C GLU A 125 5.57 -22.24 -4.48
N ARG A 126 4.41 -22.89 -4.49
CA ARG A 126 3.19 -22.25 -5.05
C ARG A 126 2.58 -21.34 -3.99
N HIS A 127 2.76 -20.05 -4.19
CA HIS A 127 2.00 -19.04 -3.44
C HIS A 127 0.72 -18.71 -4.24
N SER A 128 -0.36 -19.38 -3.92
CA SER A 128 -1.67 -19.08 -4.50
C SER A 128 -2.26 -17.79 -3.92
N ALA A 129 -3.28 -17.27 -4.59
CA ALA A 129 -4.10 -16.21 -4.01
C ALA A 129 -4.59 -16.61 -2.62
N GLY A 130 -4.61 -15.67 -1.69
CA GLY A 130 -4.91 -15.90 -0.28
C GLY A 130 -3.69 -16.26 0.59
N TYR A 131 -2.53 -16.58 0.01
CA TYR A 131 -1.33 -16.87 0.78
C TYR A 131 -0.84 -15.63 1.54
N ARG A 132 -0.56 -15.79 2.84
CA ARG A 132 -0.07 -14.69 3.70
C ARG A 132 1.44 -14.71 3.80
N THR A 133 2.06 -13.54 3.63
CA THR A 133 3.50 -13.34 3.79
C THR A 133 3.79 -12.37 4.93
N PRO A 134 4.77 -12.66 5.80
CA PRO A 134 5.12 -11.81 6.93
C PRO A 134 5.74 -10.48 6.46
N LEU A 135 5.50 -9.38 7.20
CA LEU A 135 5.98 -8.05 6.83
C LEU A 135 7.52 -7.93 6.93
N LEU A 136 8.13 -8.47 7.95
CA LEU A 136 9.57 -8.30 8.19
C LEU A 136 10.44 -9.39 7.57
N ALA A 137 9.91 -10.59 7.38
CA ALA A 137 10.67 -11.72 6.83
C ALA A 137 10.54 -11.87 5.31
N SER A 138 9.70 -11.08 4.62
CA SER A 138 9.53 -11.14 3.17
C SER A 138 10.00 -9.86 2.47
N ALA A 139 10.45 -9.98 1.21
CA ALA A 139 10.83 -8.83 0.40
C ALA A 139 9.66 -7.85 0.21
N GLY A 140 8.47 -8.37 -0.12
CA GLY A 140 7.26 -7.55 -0.26
C GLY A 140 6.89 -6.81 1.02
N GLY A 141 6.92 -7.50 2.16
CA GLY A 141 6.61 -6.87 3.44
C GLY A 141 7.59 -5.77 3.83
N ARG A 142 8.89 -5.96 3.58
CA ARG A 142 9.90 -4.90 3.78
C ARG A 142 9.68 -3.71 2.84
N VAL A 143 9.32 -3.95 1.57
CA VAL A 143 8.92 -2.90 0.64
C VAL A 143 7.70 -2.15 1.20
N TYR A 144 6.65 -2.87 1.62
CA TYR A 144 5.47 -2.22 2.20
C TYR A 144 5.82 -1.30 3.36
N LEU A 145 6.56 -1.80 4.35
CA LEU A 145 6.99 -1.02 5.52
C LEU A 145 7.89 0.17 5.15
N SER A 146 8.63 0.09 4.06
CA SER A 146 9.49 1.19 3.61
C SER A 146 8.72 2.33 2.96
N PHE A 147 7.58 2.02 2.31
CA PHE A 147 6.79 2.97 1.53
C PHE A 147 5.47 3.38 2.18
N CYS A 148 4.94 2.63 3.15
CA CYS A 148 3.73 3.03 3.87
C CYS A 148 3.95 4.30 4.71
N PRO A 149 2.87 5.03 5.07
CA PRO A 149 2.95 6.21 5.93
C PRO A 149 3.65 5.94 7.25
N ALA A 150 4.41 6.91 7.74
CA ALA A 150 5.19 6.75 8.98
C ALA A 150 4.34 6.32 10.20
N PRO A 151 3.15 6.90 10.46
CA PRO A 151 2.32 6.48 11.60
C PRO A 151 1.86 5.01 11.48
N GLU A 152 1.52 4.57 10.28
CA GLU A 152 1.12 3.18 10.01
C GLU A 152 2.28 2.23 10.22
N ARG A 153 3.47 2.57 9.70
CA ARG A 153 4.70 1.80 9.91
C ARG A 153 5.02 1.63 11.40
N GLU A 154 4.94 2.70 12.17
CA GLU A 154 5.20 2.67 13.61
C GLU A 154 4.23 1.72 14.32
N ALA A 155 2.92 1.85 14.07
CA ALA A 155 1.89 0.99 14.65
C ALA A 155 2.09 -0.49 14.27
N LEU A 156 2.39 -0.79 13.01
CA LEU A 156 2.66 -2.16 12.56
C LEU A 156 3.88 -2.75 13.27
N ILE A 157 4.99 -2.01 13.35
CA ILE A 157 6.20 -2.52 14.00
C ILE A 157 5.97 -2.75 15.49
N GLU A 158 5.21 -1.91 16.19
CA GLU A 158 4.85 -2.14 17.60
C GLU A 158 4.04 -3.43 17.78
N ILE A 159 3.06 -3.70 16.92
CA ILE A 159 2.27 -4.93 16.97
C ILE A 159 3.16 -6.14 16.68
N LEU A 160 4.02 -6.08 15.66
CA LEU A 160 4.93 -7.16 15.28
C LEU A 160 5.96 -7.44 16.40
N ALA A 161 6.45 -6.44 17.10
CA ALA A 161 7.37 -6.62 18.22
C ALA A 161 6.76 -7.43 19.37
N ARG A 162 5.43 -7.35 19.54
CA ARG A 162 4.68 -8.09 20.58
C ARG A 162 4.23 -9.48 20.13
N SER A 163 4.36 -9.83 18.84
CA SER A 163 3.83 -11.09 18.30
C SER A 163 4.52 -12.35 18.84
N GLY A 164 5.76 -12.24 19.26
CA GLY A 164 6.60 -13.37 19.69
C GLY A 164 7.06 -14.30 18.57
N LYS A 165 6.60 -14.10 17.33
CA LYS A 165 6.95 -14.95 16.19
C LYS A 165 8.39 -14.71 15.73
N GLU A 166 9.07 -15.77 15.26
CA GLU A 166 10.45 -15.68 14.74
C GLU A 166 10.51 -14.81 13.46
N GLU A 167 9.53 -14.91 12.61
CA GLU A 167 9.41 -14.09 11.38
C GLU A 167 9.31 -12.58 11.64
N ASP A 168 8.98 -12.18 12.87
CA ASP A 168 8.89 -10.80 13.34
C ASP A 168 10.10 -10.38 14.19
N SER A 169 11.16 -11.20 14.28
CA SER A 169 12.34 -10.96 15.12
C SER A 169 13.00 -9.60 14.85
N LEU A 170 12.98 -9.11 13.61
CA LEU A 170 13.49 -7.78 13.24
C LEU A 170 12.74 -6.63 13.94
N ALA A 171 11.49 -6.81 14.35
CA ALA A 171 10.76 -5.80 15.12
C ALA A 171 11.31 -5.63 16.55
N ARG A 172 12.01 -6.64 17.06
CA ARG A 172 12.65 -6.65 18.36
C ARG A 172 14.14 -6.27 18.31
N ALA A 173 14.71 -6.12 17.11
CA ALA A 173 16.05 -5.60 16.89
C ALA A 173 16.15 -4.12 17.29
N PRO A 174 17.35 -3.55 17.46
CA PRO A 174 17.51 -2.12 17.68
C PRO A 174 16.74 -1.29 16.64
N ARG A 175 15.92 -0.37 17.10
CA ARG A 175 15.04 0.43 16.23
C ARG A 175 15.80 1.14 15.12
N THR A 176 16.99 1.63 15.43
CA THR A 176 17.89 2.29 14.48
C THR A 176 18.27 1.40 13.31
N ASP A 177 18.51 0.11 13.54
CA ASP A 177 18.94 -0.84 12.51
C ASP A 177 17.77 -1.18 11.58
N LEU A 178 16.58 -1.41 12.14
CA LEU A 178 15.38 -1.62 11.33
C LEU A 178 15.06 -0.38 10.50
N MET A 179 15.10 0.82 11.08
CA MET A 179 14.80 2.05 10.35
C MET A 179 15.83 2.34 9.26
N ARG A 180 17.12 2.04 9.51
CA ARG A 180 18.15 2.14 8.47
C ARG A 180 17.88 1.18 7.31
N LEU A 181 17.57 -0.08 7.60
CA LEU A 181 17.20 -1.07 6.55
C LEU A 181 16.01 -0.59 5.71
N LEU A 182 14.95 -0.08 6.35
CA LEU A 182 13.78 0.40 5.62
C LEU A 182 14.08 1.67 4.79
N ALA A 183 14.94 2.56 5.30
CA ALA A 183 15.39 3.75 4.57
C ALA A 183 16.23 3.37 3.34
N GLU A 184 17.13 2.40 3.45
CA GLU A 184 17.92 1.86 2.33
C GLU A 184 17.02 1.26 1.26
N ILE A 185 16.01 0.46 1.66
CA ILE A 185 15.02 -0.11 0.73
C ILE A 185 14.23 1.00 0.03
N LYS A 186 13.81 2.02 0.76
CA LYS A 186 13.10 3.17 0.18
C LYS A 186 13.96 3.92 -0.84
N ALA A 187 15.24 4.14 -0.54
CA ALA A 187 16.17 4.85 -1.42
C ALA A 187 16.45 4.08 -2.72
N GLN A 188 16.65 2.75 -2.64
CA GLN A 188 16.91 1.92 -3.83
C GLN A 188 15.64 1.54 -4.61
N GLY A 189 14.48 1.60 -3.96
CA GLY A 189 13.17 1.30 -4.57
C GLY A 189 12.85 -0.19 -4.69
N TYR A 190 13.54 -1.07 -3.96
CA TYR A 190 13.26 -2.51 -3.95
C TYR A 190 13.82 -3.18 -2.70
N ALA A 191 13.33 -4.38 -2.39
CA ALA A 191 13.92 -5.25 -1.37
C ALA A 191 14.22 -6.63 -1.93
N VAL A 192 15.22 -7.27 -1.34
CA VAL A 192 15.58 -8.66 -1.62
C VAL A 192 15.58 -9.44 -0.32
N THR A 193 15.04 -10.64 -0.35
CA THR A 193 15.19 -11.63 0.73
C THR A 193 15.53 -12.98 0.15
N SER A 194 16.32 -13.74 0.90
CA SER A 194 16.60 -15.15 0.62
C SER A 194 16.01 -16.00 1.74
N ARG A 195 15.41 -17.13 1.37
CA ARG A 195 14.84 -18.08 2.32
C ARG A 195 15.05 -19.51 1.83
N THR A 196 15.60 -20.34 2.70
CA THR A 196 15.73 -21.76 2.41
C THR A 196 14.42 -22.48 2.75
N ARG A 197 13.84 -23.17 1.78
CA ARG A 197 12.66 -24.01 1.94
C ARG A 197 12.91 -25.38 1.31
N ARG A 198 12.68 -26.44 2.05
CA ARG A 198 12.83 -27.83 1.57
C ARG A 198 14.13 -28.06 0.80
N LEU A 199 15.26 -27.57 1.34
CA LEU A 199 16.61 -27.68 0.74
C LEU A 199 16.84 -26.80 -0.51
N VAL A 200 15.88 -25.98 -0.92
CA VAL A 200 16.03 -25.01 -2.00
C VAL A 200 16.05 -23.61 -1.43
N GLU A 201 17.08 -22.85 -1.76
CA GLU A 201 17.14 -21.43 -1.46
C GLU A 201 16.37 -20.65 -2.51
N GLU A 202 15.31 -19.97 -2.08
CA GLU A 202 14.49 -19.11 -2.93
C GLU A 202 14.83 -17.65 -2.65
N ILE A 203 15.15 -16.92 -3.70
CA ILE A 203 15.38 -15.48 -3.67
C ILE A 203 14.14 -14.77 -4.14
N SER A 204 13.72 -13.77 -3.37
CA SER A 204 12.57 -12.90 -3.66
C SER A 204 13.04 -11.48 -3.89
N VAL A 205 12.66 -10.88 -5.01
CA VAL A 205 12.88 -9.45 -5.33
C VAL A 205 11.54 -8.77 -5.43
N SER A 206 11.33 -7.71 -4.66
CA SER A 206 10.06 -7.00 -4.61
C SER A 206 10.22 -5.51 -4.85
N VAL A 207 9.25 -4.93 -5.55
CA VAL A 207 9.13 -3.49 -5.81
C VAL A 207 7.75 -2.97 -5.36
N PRO A 208 7.61 -1.69 -5.00
CA PRO A 208 6.31 -1.10 -4.71
C PRO A 208 5.54 -0.84 -6.00
N VAL A 209 4.23 -1.00 -5.94
CA VAL A 209 3.26 -0.42 -6.87
C VAL A 209 2.71 0.82 -6.17
N LEU A 210 2.98 2.00 -6.70
CA LEU A 210 2.65 3.29 -6.08
C LEU A 210 1.52 3.97 -6.83
N LEU A 211 0.59 4.53 -6.08
CA LEU A 211 -0.43 5.45 -6.58
C LEU A 211 -0.17 6.80 -5.90
N ASP A 212 0.27 7.77 -6.66
CA ASP A 212 0.89 8.99 -6.14
C ASP A 212 2.03 8.62 -5.16
N ASP A 213 1.99 9.09 -3.92
CA ASP A 213 2.98 8.78 -2.88
C ASP A 213 2.57 7.60 -1.97
N ARG A 214 1.48 6.88 -2.28
CA ARG A 214 0.96 5.78 -1.48
C ARG A 214 1.25 4.42 -2.10
N ILE A 215 1.65 3.47 -1.27
CA ILE A 215 1.82 2.09 -1.70
C ILE A 215 0.46 1.41 -1.83
N LEU A 216 0.13 0.99 -3.06
CA LEU A 216 -1.08 0.24 -3.37
C LEU A 216 -0.86 -1.26 -3.16
N ALA A 217 0.29 -1.76 -3.64
CA ALA A 217 0.63 -3.17 -3.58
C ALA A 217 2.15 -3.39 -3.65
N CYS A 218 2.56 -4.64 -3.45
CA CYS A 218 3.94 -5.11 -3.65
C CYS A 218 3.98 -6.13 -4.78
N LEU A 219 4.80 -5.88 -5.81
CA LEU A 219 5.04 -6.79 -6.91
C LEU A 219 6.35 -7.55 -6.65
N THR A 220 6.29 -8.88 -6.65
CA THR A 220 7.41 -9.74 -6.24
C THR A 220 7.68 -10.81 -7.27
N ALA A 221 8.94 -10.92 -7.75
CA ALA A 221 9.44 -12.08 -8.48
C ALA A 221 10.24 -12.98 -7.55
N ARG A 222 10.17 -14.30 -7.79
CA ARG A 222 10.87 -15.32 -6.99
C ARG A 222 11.61 -16.28 -7.90
N PHE A 223 12.82 -16.68 -7.51
CA PHE A 223 13.63 -17.63 -8.28
C PHE A 223 14.53 -18.46 -7.36
N ALA A 224 14.93 -19.65 -7.82
CA ALA A 224 15.83 -20.52 -7.09
C ALA A 224 17.28 -19.99 -7.20
N ALA A 225 18.00 -19.92 -6.07
CA ALA A 225 19.40 -19.52 -6.04
C ALA A 225 20.30 -20.51 -6.81
N SER A 226 19.90 -21.78 -6.90
CA SER A 226 20.59 -22.83 -7.68
C SER A 226 20.51 -22.60 -9.20
N ALA A 227 19.47 -21.90 -9.67
CA ALA A 227 19.30 -21.61 -11.10
C ALA A 227 20.03 -20.34 -11.53
N MET A 228 20.20 -19.38 -10.61
CA MET A 228 20.78 -18.08 -10.94
C MET A 228 21.31 -17.39 -9.68
N PRO A 229 22.54 -16.82 -9.72
CA PRO A 229 23.05 -15.99 -8.62
C PRO A 229 22.13 -14.79 -8.35
N GLN A 230 22.01 -14.41 -7.06
CA GLN A 230 21.15 -13.29 -6.64
C GLN A 230 21.39 -12.00 -7.45
N ARG A 231 22.66 -11.62 -7.63
CA ARG A 231 23.02 -10.40 -8.38
C ARG A 231 22.50 -10.44 -9.81
N THR A 232 22.70 -11.55 -10.51
CA THR A 232 22.23 -11.73 -11.89
C THR A 232 20.70 -11.68 -11.96
N GLY A 233 20.00 -12.29 -10.99
CA GLY A 233 18.54 -12.25 -10.91
C GLY A 233 18.03 -10.82 -10.70
N ILE A 234 18.66 -10.05 -9.82
CA ILE A 234 18.32 -8.64 -9.60
C ILE A 234 18.54 -7.84 -10.89
N GLU A 235 19.73 -7.90 -11.49
CA GLU A 235 20.06 -7.17 -12.72
C GLU A 235 19.08 -7.48 -13.87
N ARG A 236 18.62 -8.72 -13.97
CA ARG A 236 17.72 -9.19 -15.01
C ARG A 236 16.24 -8.84 -14.76
N PHE A 237 15.77 -8.96 -13.52
CA PHE A 237 14.33 -8.87 -13.23
C PHE A 237 13.90 -7.51 -12.68
N LEU A 238 14.77 -6.79 -11.97
CA LEU A 238 14.40 -5.53 -11.33
C LEU A 238 13.90 -4.46 -12.31
N PRO A 239 14.53 -4.22 -13.48
CA PRO A 239 14.02 -3.25 -14.44
C PRO A 239 12.61 -3.61 -14.93
N LYS A 240 12.36 -4.89 -15.19
CA LYS A 240 11.07 -5.41 -15.67
C LYS A 240 9.99 -5.32 -14.60
N LEU A 241 10.32 -5.63 -13.36
CA LEU A 241 9.42 -5.46 -12.21
C LEU A 241 9.04 -3.99 -12.03
N LYS A 242 10.00 -3.07 -12.07
CA LYS A 242 9.74 -1.64 -11.96
C LYS A 242 8.85 -1.13 -13.09
N GLN A 243 9.10 -1.54 -14.32
CA GLN A 243 8.27 -1.18 -15.47
C GLN A 243 6.84 -1.71 -15.33
N CYS A 244 6.69 -2.98 -14.93
CA CYS A 244 5.37 -3.57 -14.70
C CYS A 244 4.60 -2.86 -13.58
N ALA A 245 5.29 -2.51 -12.47
CA ALA A 245 4.69 -1.77 -11.36
C ALA A 245 4.17 -0.39 -11.80
N VAL A 246 4.93 0.34 -12.62
CA VAL A 246 4.50 1.63 -13.21
C VAL A 246 3.27 1.42 -14.10
N ARG A 247 3.29 0.44 -14.99
CA ARG A 247 2.13 0.15 -15.87
C ARG A 247 0.87 -0.19 -15.08
N ILE A 248 0.99 -0.96 -13.98
CA ILE A 248 -0.14 -1.25 -13.09
C ILE A 248 -0.71 0.05 -12.51
N SER A 249 0.15 0.96 -12.05
CA SER A 249 -0.26 2.25 -11.47
C SER A 249 -0.95 3.15 -12.51
N GLU A 250 -0.39 3.25 -13.70
CA GLU A 250 -0.96 4.03 -14.82
C GLU A 250 -2.33 3.50 -15.23
N SER A 251 -2.45 2.18 -15.46
CA SER A 251 -3.73 1.56 -15.82
C SER A 251 -4.79 1.68 -14.73
N PHE A 252 -4.38 1.69 -13.46
CA PHE A 252 -5.29 1.92 -12.34
C PHE A 252 -5.85 3.36 -12.36
N LEU A 253 -5.00 4.37 -12.62
CA LEU A 253 -5.41 5.77 -12.75
C LEU A 253 -6.33 5.99 -13.95
N GLU A 254 -6.02 5.38 -15.09
CA GLU A 254 -6.84 5.44 -16.31
C GLU A 254 -8.24 4.87 -16.05
N GLN A 255 -8.33 3.70 -15.41
CA GLN A 255 -9.62 3.07 -15.08
C GLN A 255 -10.43 3.93 -14.11
N GLN A 256 -9.78 4.56 -13.12
CA GLN A 256 -10.47 5.49 -12.22
C GLN A 256 -10.99 6.74 -12.94
N ALA A 257 -10.21 7.30 -13.86
CA ALA A 257 -10.61 8.45 -14.66
C ALA A 257 -11.80 8.11 -15.57
N GLU A 258 -11.80 6.94 -16.23
CA GLU A 258 -12.92 6.46 -17.03
C GLU A 258 -14.19 6.18 -16.22
N ALA A 259 -14.05 5.62 -15.01
CA ALA A 259 -15.18 5.39 -14.12
C ALA A 259 -15.79 6.72 -13.65
N HIS A 260 -14.96 7.73 -13.45
CA HIS A 260 -15.40 9.08 -13.10
C HIS A 260 -16.16 9.75 -14.25
N ASP A 261 -15.70 9.59 -15.49
CA ASP A 261 -16.35 10.16 -16.69
C ASP A 261 -17.67 9.46 -17.00
N LYS A 262 -17.74 8.13 -16.85
CA LYS A 262 -18.97 7.33 -17.04
C LYS A 262 -20.00 7.50 -15.91
N GLY A 263 -19.58 7.87 -14.71
CA GLY A 263 -20.44 8.13 -13.57
C GLY A 263 -21.02 9.54 -13.53
N ALA A 264 -20.64 10.42 -14.45
CA ALA A 264 -21.27 11.71 -14.62
C ALA A 264 -22.67 11.50 -15.25
N PRO A 265 -23.80 11.82 -14.57
CA PRO A 265 -25.11 11.57 -15.10
C PRO A 265 -25.27 12.33 -16.42
N GLU A 266 -25.61 11.60 -17.50
CA GLU A 266 -26.17 12.17 -18.71
C GLU A 266 -27.36 13.05 -18.26
N ARG A 267 -27.19 14.34 -18.30
CA ARG A 267 -28.32 15.26 -18.08
C ARG A 267 -29.25 15.07 -19.25
N ALA A 268 -30.38 14.38 -18.98
CA ALA A 268 -31.53 14.42 -19.86
C ALA A 268 -31.84 15.88 -20.20
N ALA A 269 -31.93 16.13 -21.50
CA ALA A 269 -32.36 17.38 -22.10
C ALA A 269 -33.80 17.74 -21.71
#